data_0492e935144bb1c8137508712efd05ea
#
_entry.id   0492e935144bb1c8137508712efd05ea
#
_cell.length_a   1.000
_cell.length_b   1.000
_cell.length_c   1.000
_cell.angle_alpha   90.00
_cell.angle_beta   90.00
_cell.angle_gamma   90.00
#
_symmetry.space_group_name_H-M   'P 1'
#
loop_
_entity.id
_entity.type
_entity.pdbx_description
1 polymer ?
#
loop_
_entity_poly.entity_id
_entity_poly.type
_entity_poly.pdbx_seq_one_letter_code
_entity_poly.pdbx_strand_id
1 'polypeptide(L)'
;MNTRIEYVRKHEGLTQEQFAARIGLSRNYLWMLENGSRVPSDRTIKDICREFKVNEKWLRTGEEPPFKDSAPDKDLAAFIGDISDGDSDDFRRRFMEMLAGLDPADWELLERMAEKLTQKKEENP
;
A
#
# COMPACT_ATOMS: atom_id res chain seq x y z
N MET A 1 6.87 13.90 12.64
CA MET A 1 7.12 13.98 11.18
C MET A 1 8.43 13.31 10.77
N ASN A 2 9.50 13.49 11.52
CA ASN A 2 10.81 12.91 11.19
C ASN A 2 10.79 11.37 11.09
N THR A 3 10.13 10.70 12.03
CA THR A 3 10.04 9.24 12.01
C THR A 3 9.20 8.73 10.85
N ARG A 4 8.23 9.51 10.40
CA ARG A 4 7.39 9.14 9.27
C ARG A 4 8.15 9.22 7.95
N ILE A 5 9.03 10.22 7.81
CA ILE A 5 9.91 10.30 6.62
C ILE A 5 10.82 9.09 6.55
N GLU A 6 11.43 8.71 7.67
CA GLU A 6 12.26 7.51 7.76
C GLU A 6 11.46 6.25 7.41
N TYR A 7 10.22 6.17 7.89
CA TYR A 7 9.33 5.06 7.58
C TYR A 7 9.12 4.91 6.07
N VAL A 8 8.83 6.02 5.38
CA VAL A 8 8.65 6.00 3.92
C VAL A 8 9.92 5.49 3.23
N ARG A 9 11.07 6.00 3.63
CA ARG A 9 12.34 5.58 3.04
C ARG A 9 12.58 4.09 3.19
N LYS A 10 12.39 3.57 4.39
CA LYS A 10 12.59 2.15 4.67
C LYS A 10 11.58 1.27 3.96
N HIS A 11 10.35 1.74 3.87
CA HIS A 11 9.30 1.02 3.13
C HIS A 11 9.67 0.87 1.65
N GLU A 12 10.27 1.92 1.07
CA GLU A 12 10.72 1.89 -0.33
C GLU A 12 12.04 1.14 -0.51
N GLY A 13 12.69 0.72 0.58
CA GLY A 13 13.95 -0.01 0.51
C GLY A 13 15.13 0.84 0.05
N LEU A 14 15.08 2.15 0.27
CA LEU A 14 16.08 3.09 -0.22
C LEU A 14 17.05 3.52 0.89
N THR A 15 18.31 3.78 0.50
CA THR A 15 19.26 4.45 1.39
C THR A 15 18.91 5.93 1.48
N GLN A 16 19.49 6.63 2.46
CA GLN A 16 19.30 8.08 2.57
C GLN A 16 19.73 8.79 1.30
N GLU A 17 20.84 8.38 0.72
CA GLU A 17 21.35 8.97 -0.52
C GLU A 17 20.39 8.77 -1.69
N GLN A 18 19.88 7.54 -1.85
CA GLN A 18 18.93 7.22 -2.91
C GLN A 18 17.62 7.96 -2.77
N PHE A 19 17.09 8.01 -1.56
CA PHE A 19 15.84 8.72 -1.28
C PHE A 19 15.99 10.22 -1.55
N ALA A 20 17.05 10.81 -1.04
CA ALA A 20 17.34 12.23 -1.23
C ALA A 20 17.47 12.59 -2.71
N ALA A 21 18.16 11.75 -3.47
CA ALA A 21 18.34 11.97 -4.92
C ALA A 21 16.99 11.99 -5.65
N ARG A 22 16.05 11.15 -5.23
CA ARG A 22 14.73 11.06 -5.86
C ARG A 22 13.89 12.32 -5.69
N ILE A 23 14.12 13.08 -4.62
CA ILE A 23 13.34 14.30 -4.33
C ILE A 23 14.20 15.57 -4.40
N GLY A 24 15.41 15.46 -4.95
CA GLY A 24 16.26 16.62 -5.19
C GLY A 24 16.88 17.24 -3.94
N LEU A 25 17.08 16.43 -2.90
CA LEU A 25 17.72 16.87 -1.65
C LEU A 25 19.11 16.26 -1.52
N SER A 26 19.96 16.91 -0.70
CA SER A 26 21.22 16.31 -0.31
C SER A 26 20.98 15.23 0.75
N ARG A 27 21.88 14.26 0.81
CA ARG A 27 21.85 13.23 1.85
C ARG A 27 21.88 13.86 3.25
N ASN A 28 22.73 14.86 3.43
CA ASN A 28 22.88 15.54 4.72
C ASN A 28 21.59 16.23 5.16
N TYR A 29 20.90 16.87 4.22
CA TYR A 29 19.62 17.52 4.53
C TYR A 29 18.56 16.48 4.92
N LEU A 30 18.50 15.37 4.19
CA LEU A 30 17.58 14.28 4.55
C LEU A 30 17.90 13.70 5.92
N TRP A 31 19.17 13.54 6.24
CA TRP A 31 19.59 13.07 7.57
C TRP A 31 19.07 14.00 8.66
N MET A 32 19.17 15.30 8.43
CA MET A 32 18.64 16.29 9.39
C MET A 32 17.11 16.24 9.53
N LEU A 33 16.41 15.95 8.43
CA LEU A 33 14.95 15.75 8.48
C LEU A 33 14.59 14.52 9.29
N GLU A 34 15.32 13.43 9.10
CA GLU A 34 15.03 12.17 9.79
C GLU A 34 15.36 12.22 11.27
N ASN A 35 16.38 12.97 11.68
CA ASN A 35 16.75 13.05 13.09
C ASN A 35 16.02 14.19 13.84
N GLY A 36 15.19 14.94 13.15
CA GLY A 36 14.42 16.01 13.77
C GLY A 36 15.14 17.34 13.92
N SER A 37 16.39 17.47 13.42
CA SER A 37 17.15 18.74 13.46
C SER A 37 16.54 19.81 12.58
N ARG A 38 15.83 19.42 11.54
CA ARG A 38 15.17 20.32 10.61
C ARG A 38 13.73 19.89 10.39
N VAL A 39 12.86 20.87 10.19
CA VAL A 39 11.46 20.63 9.82
C VAL A 39 11.36 20.72 8.30
N PRO A 40 10.73 19.74 7.62
CA PRO A 40 10.61 19.82 6.18
C PRO A 40 9.70 20.98 5.77
N SER A 41 10.05 21.64 4.65
CA SER A 41 9.21 22.67 4.07
C SER A 41 7.97 22.04 3.42
N ASP A 42 6.95 22.87 3.17
CA ASP A 42 5.75 22.41 2.45
C ASP A 42 6.11 21.80 1.10
N ARG A 43 7.05 22.39 0.39
CA ARG A 43 7.51 21.88 -0.89
C ARG A 43 8.12 20.49 -0.74
N THR A 44 8.98 20.29 0.24
CA THR A 44 9.60 18.99 0.50
C THR A 44 8.55 17.95 0.84
N ILE A 45 7.57 18.29 1.67
CA ILE A 45 6.47 17.38 2.01
C ILE A 45 5.69 16.96 0.76
N LYS A 46 5.36 17.94 -0.09
CA LYS A 46 4.63 17.67 -1.33
C LYS A 46 5.46 16.84 -2.31
N ASP A 47 6.77 17.08 -2.38
CA ASP A 47 7.66 16.30 -3.24
C ASP A 47 7.71 14.82 -2.80
N ILE A 48 7.80 14.59 -1.49
CA ILE A 48 7.78 13.23 -0.93
C ILE A 48 6.44 12.54 -1.26
N CYS A 49 5.35 13.24 -1.03
CA CYS A 49 4.01 12.68 -1.27
C CYS A 49 3.78 12.34 -2.74
N ARG A 50 4.27 13.18 -3.64
CA ARG A 50 4.13 12.95 -5.09
C ARG A 50 5.02 11.80 -5.56
N GLU A 51 6.28 11.78 -5.14
CA GLU A 51 7.25 10.79 -5.61
C GLU A 51 6.95 9.39 -5.09
N PHE A 52 6.52 9.27 -3.84
CA PHE A 52 6.35 7.98 -3.19
C PHE A 52 4.89 7.63 -2.91
N LYS A 53 3.95 8.40 -3.45
CA LYS A 53 2.50 8.19 -3.27
C LYS A 53 2.10 8.13 -1.81
N VAL A 54 2.63 9.05 -1.02
CA VAL A 54 2.37 9.16 0.41
C VAL A 54 1.14 10.04 0.64
N ASN A 55 0.34 9.66 1.62
CA ASN A 55 -0.79 10.48 2.08
C ASN A 55 -0.25 11.68 2.86
N GLU A 56 -0.45 12.88 2.34
CA GLU A 56 0.06 14.11 2.95
C GLU A 56 -0.44 14.28 4.38
N LYS A 57 -1.71 13.97 4.62
CA LYS A 57 -2.31 14.06 5.95
C LYS A 57 -1.60 13.16 6.95
N TRP A 58 -1.29 11.93 6.53
CA TRP A 58 -0.52 11.02 7.37
C TRP A 58 0.89 11.54 7.63
N LEU A 59 1.56 12.05 6.59
CA LEU A 59 2.93 12.54 6.75
C LEU A 59 2.98 13.73 7.71
N ARG A 60 1.98 14.61 7.67
CA ARG A 60 1.92 15.80 8.53
C ARG A 60 1.41 15.50 9.93
N THR A 61 0.39 14.66 10.07
CA THR A 61 -0.35 14.50 11.33
C THR A 61 -0.34 13.09 11.91
N GLY A 62 0.05 12.09 11.12
CA GLY A 62 -0.01 10.69 11.53
C GLY A 62 -1.35 10.01 11.24
N GLU A 63 -2.29 10.69 10.61
CA GLU A 63 -3.60 10.12 10.29
C GLU A 63 -3.49 9.07 9.18
N GLU A 64 -3.86 7.83 9.50
CA GLU A 64 -3.80 6.69 8.57
C GLU A 64 -4.70 6.89 7.36
N PRO A 65 -4.38 6.28 6.20
CA PRO A 65 -3.26 5.38 5.92
C PRO A 65 -2.00 6.14 5.47
N PRO A 66 -0.80 5.54 5.58
CA PRO A 66 0.44 6.22 5.17
C PRO A 66 0.57 6.41 3.66
N PHE A 67 0.08 5.47 2.85
CA PHE A 67 0.21 5.53 1.40
C PHE A 67 -1.17 5.62 0.75
N LYS A 68 -1.24 6.38 -0.34
CA LYS A 68 -2.51 6.55 -1.08
C LYS A 68 -3.03 5.21 -1.62
N ASP A 69 -2.12 4.34 -2.06
CA ASP A 69 -2.49 3.05 -2.64
C ASP A 69 -2.72 1.96 -1.58
N SER A 70 -2.53 2.25 -0.29
CA SER A 70 -2.85 1.32 0.79
C SER A 70 -4.32 1.38 1.18
N ALA A 71 -5.07 2.35 0.68
CA ALA A 71 -6.53 2.30 0.76
C ALA A 71 -7.03 1.13 -0.07
N PRO A 72 -8.16 0.50 0.29
CA PRO A 72 -8.72 -0.55 -0.55
C PRO A 72 -8.80 -0.06 -1.99
N ASP A 73 -8.36 -0.90 -2.92
CA ASP A 73 -8.43 -0.60 -4.33
C ASP A 73 -9.85 -0.15 -4.67
N LYS A 74 -9.99 1.02 -5.30
CA LYS A 74 -11.29 1.56 -5.68
C LYS A 74 -12.03 0.59 -6.60
N ASP A 75 -11.29 -0.08 -7.49
CA ASP A 75 -11.87 -1.07 -8.39
C ASP A 75 -12.39 -2.28 -7.62
N LEU A 76 -11.65 -2.73 -6.61
CA LEU A 76 -12.08 -3.84 -5.75
C LEU A 76 -13.29 -3.44 -4.91
N ALA A 77 -13.27 -2.25 -4.33
CA ALA A 77 -14.40 -1.74 -3.53
C ALA A 77 -15.66 -1.60 -4.39
N ALA A 78 -15.53 -1.10 -5.61
CA ALA A 78 -16.64 -0.99 -6.54
C ALA A 78 -17.18 -2.36 -6.95
N PHE A 79 -16.29 -3.31 -7.19
CA PHE A 79 -16.66 -4.69 -7.53
C PHE A 79 -17.44 -5.35 -6.39
N ILE A 80 -16.97 -5.20 -5.15
CA ILE A 80 -17.64 -5.74 -3.98
C ILE A 80 -19.01 -5.07 -3.80
N GLY A 81 -19.08 -3.75 -4.01
CA GLY A 81 -20.34 -3.00 -3.93
C GLY A 81 -21.35 -3.46 -4.96
N ASP A 82 -20.92 -3.67 -6.21
CA ASP A 82 -21.77 -4.18 -7.28
C ASP A 82 -22.34 -5.55 -6.94
N ILE A 83 -21.53 -6.43 -6.38
CA ILE A 83 -21.98 -7.76 -5.96
C ILE A 83 -22.98 -7.65 -4.83
N SER A 84 -22.71 -6.79 -3.84
CA SER A 84 -23.58 -6.62 -2.66
C SER A 84 -24.93 -6.00 -3.02
N ASP A 85 -24.96 -5.11 -4.02
CA ASP A 85 -26.17 -4.43 -4.47
C ASP A 85 -26.93 -5.24 -5.54
N GLY A 86 -26.35 -6.36 -5.99
CA GLY A 86 -26.94 -7.19 -7.04
C GLY A 86 -28.04 -8.11 -6.51
N ASP A 87 -28.62 -8.84 -7.46
CA ASP A 87 -29.64 -9.85 -7.17
C ASP A 87 -29.08 -10.94 -6.25
N SER A 88 -29.87 -11.34 -5.25
CA SER A 88 -29.48 -12.38 -4.29
C SER A 88 -29.17 -13.73 -4.95
N ASP A 89 -29.68 -13.96 -6.14
CA ASP A 89 -29.42 -15.20 -6.92
C ASP A 89 -28.19 -15.12 -7.81
N ASP A 90 -27.50 -13.98 -7.83
CA ASP A 90 -26.27 -13.84 -8.61
C ASP A 90 -25.20 -14.79 -8.06
N PHE A 91 -24.58 -15.56 -8.95
CA PHE A 91 -23.50 -16.49 -8.60
C PHE A 91 -22.36 -15.77 -7.87
N ARG A 92 -22.02 -14.57 -8.31
CA ARG A 92 -20.94 -13.79 -7.69
C ARG A 92 -21.23 -13.53 -6.21
N ARG A 93 -22.46 -13.17 -5.89
CA ARG A 93 -22.87 -12.92 -4.50
C ARG A 93 -22.81 -14.19 -3.67
N ARG A 94 -23.33 -15.30 -4.19
CA ARG A 94 -23.28 -16.59 -3.49
C ARG A 94 -21.85 -17.05 -3.28
N PHE A 95 -20.99 -16.82 -4.26
CA PHE A 95 -19.57 -17.15 -4.17
C PHE A 95 -18.88 -16.34 -3.08
N MET A 96 -19.14 -15.03 -3.03
CA MET A 96 -18.59 -14.15 -1.98
C MET A 96 -19.10 -14.54 -0.59
N GLU A 97 -20.36 -14.90 -0.45
CA GLU A 97 -20.91 -15.38 0.81
C GLU A 97 -20.23 -16.67 1.27
N MET A 98 -19.92 -17.56 0.33
CA MET A 98 -19.16 -18.78 0.62
C MET A 98 -17.76 -18.43 1.13
N LEU A 99 -17.06 -17.52 0.45
CA LEU A 99 -15.72 -17.08 0.87
C LEU A 99 -15.75 -16.47 2.27
N ALA A 100 -16.76 -15.65 2.56
CA ALA A 100 -16.90 -15.01 3.86
C ALA A 100 -17.10 -16.00 5.01
N GLY A 101 -17.64 -17.18 4.68
CA GLY A 101 -17.87 -18.24 5.67
C GLY A 101 -16.69 -19.19 5.86
N LEU A 102 -15.60 -19.00 5.13
CA LEU A 102 -14.43 -19.89 5.24
C LEU A 102 -13.66 -19.62 6.53
N ASP A 103 -13.20 -20.70 7.17
CA ASP A 103 -12.31 -20.59 8.33
C ASP A 103 -10.84 -20.44 7.86
N PRO A 104 -9.90 -20.16 8.79
CA PRO A 104 -8.48 -20.00 8.40
C PRO A 104 -7.89 -21.22 7.68
N ALA A 105 -8.32 -22.44 8.04
CA ALA A 105 -7.83 -23.66 7.39
C ALA A 105 -8.29 -23.75 5.93
N ASP A 106 -9.52 -23.33 5.68
CA ASP A 106 -10.07 -23.28 4.31
C ASP A 106 -9.31 -22.27 3.46
N TRP A 107 -8.98 -21.10 4.03
CA TRP A 107 -8.19 -20.08 3.33
C TRP A 107 -6.80 -20.59 2.98
N GLU A 108 -6.15 -21.34 3.88
CA GLU A 108 -4.85 -21.95 3.61
C GLU A 108 -4.92 -22.92 2.44
N LEU A 109 -5.99 -23.71 2.40
CA LEU A 109 -6.20 -24.66 1.30
C LEU A 109 -6.36 -23.94 -0.03
N LEU A 110 -7.15 -22.86 -0.05
CA LEU A 110 -7.32 -22.05 -1.25
C LEU A 110 -6.00 -21.46 -1.73
N GLU A 111 -5.18 -20.98 -0.79
CA GLU A 111 -3.86 -20.42 -1.11
C GLU A 111 -2.97 -21.44 -1.79
N ARG A 112 -2.94 -22.68 -1.25
CA ARG A 112 -2.17 -23.77 -1.87
C ARG A 112 -2.67 -24.12 -3.25
N MET A 113 -3.98 -24.12 -3.44
CA MET A 113 -4.57 -24.40 -4.75
C MET A 113 -4.22 -23.30 -5.75
N ALA A 114 -4.27 -22.05 -5.33
CA ALA A 114 -3.90 -20.91 -6.17
C ALA A 114 -2.41 -20.94 -6.55
N GLU A 115 -1.55 -21.31 -5.63
CA GLU A 115 -0.12 -21.50 -5.90
C GLU A 115 0.14 -22.54 -6.96
N LYS A 116 -0.58 -23.66 -6.92
CA LYS A 116 -0.49 -24.71 -7.94
C LYS A 116 -0.88 -24.21 -9.31
N LEU A 117 -1.88 -23.35 -9.40
CA LEU A 117 -2.26 -22.71 -10.65
C LEU A 117 -1.13 -21.84 -11.21
N THR A 118 -0.50 -21.06 -10.36
CA THR A 118 0.60 -20.20 -10.74
C THR A 118 1.81 -21.02 -11.20
N GLN A 119 2.17 -22.08 -10.47
CA GLN A 119 3.25 -22.98 -10.82
C GLN A 119 3.01 -23.66 -12.16
N LYS A 120 1.78 -24.12 -12.39
CA LYS A 120 1.40 -24.78 -13.64
C LYS A 120 1.55 -23.82 -14.82
N LYS A 121 1.22 -22.56 -14.62
CA LYS A 121 1.37 -21.50 -15.62
C LYS A 121 2.83 -21.23 -15.93
N GLU A 122 3.70 -21.27 -14.93
CA GLU A 122 5.14 -21.07 -15.08
C GLU A 122 5.84 -22.26 -15.77
N GLU A 123 5.37 -23.46 -15.53
CA GLU A 123 5.92 -24.68 -16.13
C GLU A 123 5.54 -24.84 -17.60
N ASN A 124 4.61 -24.07 -18.10
CA ASN A 124 4.06 -24.17 -19.45
C ASN A 124 4.58 -22.99 -20.26
N PRO A 125 5.74 -23.14 -20.97
CA PRO A 125 6.31 -22.05 -21.77
C PRO A 125 5.46 -21.70 -22.99
#